data_7c666cf0577b1036f09a0c66e9a9cabc
#
_entry.id   7c666cf0577b1036f09a0c66e9a9cabc
#
_cell.length_a   1.000
_cell.length_b   1.000
_cell.length_c   1.000
_cell.angle_alpha   90.00
_cell.angle_beta   90.00
_cell.angle_gamma   90.00
#
_symmetry.space_group_name_H-M   'P 1'
#
loop_
_entity.id
_entity.type
_entity.pdbx_description
1 polymer ?
#
loop_
_entity_poly.entity_id
_entity_poly.type
_entity_poly.pdbx_seq_one_letter_code
_entity_poly.pdbx_strand_id
1 'polypeptide(L)'
;MISTYGGKLGWPFAAAALVLLAGCASGGKGAGGATAAAVPAPAGPNPQVLLLGEVHDNAAGHKLRYELLRQRVEAGWRPAIVMEQFDRENQDVLNKAQKGCLDAQCVIRVVGAGRWNWQLYYPVIQLALTYQLPLVAGNLSRADASRVVRDGIAATFDPKSVRDYHLDQPLPADVRGAQYKEIIAGHCNMLPEMMVDGMINAQVSRDIWMAKIVRDQLPRDVVLIAGNGHVRKDIGVARWINELAPALTVRSEGYVEGADGAGRYDAVYTVAPQPRPDPCAELKSKSKS
;
A
#
# COMPACT_ATOMS: atom_id res chain seq x y z
N MET A 1 -42.99 -45.49 -43.63
CA MET A 1 -44.32 -45.63 -43.03
C MET A 1 -44.54 -44.37 -42.20
N ILE A 2 -45.25 -43.38 -42.78
CA ILE A 2 -46.66 -43.05 -42.50
C ILE A 2 -46.82 -42.73 -40.98
N SER A 3 -47.21 -41.53 -40.53
CA SER A 3 -48.30 -40.69 -40.96
C SER A 3 -48.26 -39.34 -40.24
N THR A 4 -48.58 -38.32 -40.96
CA THR A 4 -49.09 -36.98 -40.71
C THR A 4 -50.34 -36.89 -39.83
N TYR A 5 -50.51 -35.72 -39.11
CA TYR A 5 -51.72 -34.91 -38.89
C TYR A 5 -51.33 -33.76 -38.01
N GLY A 6 -51.47 -32.48 -38.25
CA GLY A 6 -52.41 -31.67 -39.00
C GLY A 6 -53.53 -31.12 -38.11
N GLY A 7 -53.45 -29.85 -37.69
CA GLY A 7 -54.52 -29.17 -36.93
C GLY A 7 -54.25 -27.72 -36.68
N LYS A 8 -54.70 -26.82 -37.57
CA LYS A 8 -54.82 -25.36 -37.37
C LYS A 8 -56.15 -25.06 -36.65
N LEU A 9 -56.19 -23.97 -35.93
CA LEU A 9 -57.27 -22.98 -35.66
C LEU A 9 -57.00 -22.39 -34.26
N GLY A 10 -57.12 -21.14 -33.93
CA GLY A 10 -57.70 -19.95 -34.55
C GLY A 10 -57.68 -18.89 -33.42
N TRP A 11 -57.38 -17.69 -33.77
CA TRP A 11 -57.50 -16.48 -32.91
C TRP A 11 -58.97 -16.23 -32.51
N PRO A 12 -59.24 -15.55 -31.37
CA PRO A 12 -59.59 -14.15 -31.51
C PRO A 12 -59.03 -13.19 -30.45
N PHE A 13 -58.92 -11.94 -30.87
CA PHE A 13 -58.73 -10.71 -30.14
C PHE A 13 -59.71 -10.50 -28.96
N ALA A 14 -59.24 -10.00 -27.84
CA ALA A 14 -60.07 -9.26 -26.94
C ALA A 14 -59.31 -8.04 -26.40
N ALA A 15 -59.91 -6.90 -26.55
CA ALA A 15 -59.42 -5.56 -26.30
C ALA A 15 -59.48 -5.18 -24.83
N ALA A 16 -58.54 -4.31 -24.47
CA ALA A 16 -58.60 -3.13 -23.61
C ALA A 16 -59.39 -3.13 -22.29
N ALA A 17 -58.69 -2.75 -21.24
CA ALA A 17 -59.19 -1.72 -20.30
C ALA A 17 -58.01 -1.05 -19.59
N LEU A 18 -57.69 0.19 -19.92
CA LEU A 18 -56.88 1.10 -19.13
C LEU A 18 -57.70 1.46 -17.85
N VAL A 19 -57.14 1.11 -16.72
CA VAL A 19 -57.56 1.68 -15.42
C VAL A 19 -56.45 2.58 -14.93
N LEU A 20 -56.69 3.89 -15.06
CA LEU A 20 -55.87 4.92 -14.41
C LEU A 20 -56.19 4.94 -12.91
N LEU A 21 -55.32 4.45 -12.08
CA LEU A 21 -55.34 4.66 -10.64
C LEU A 21 -54.39 5.79 -10.29
N ALA A 22 -54.92 6.97 -10.05
CA ALA A 22 -54.22 8.06 -9.39
C ALA A 22 -53.98 7.70 -7.92
N GLY A 23 -52.76 7.29 -7.57
CA GLY A 23 -52.31 7.06 -6.19
C GLY A 23 -51.65 8.30 -5.63
N CYS A 24 -52.22 8.89 -4.59
CA CYS A 24 -51.64 10.00 -3.83
C CYS A 24 -50.26 9.66 -3.30
N ALA A 25 -49.26 10.46 -3.68
CA ALA A 25 -47.91 10.41 -3.09
C ALA A 25 -47.97 11.03 -1.68
N SER A 26 -48.01 10.21 -0.64
CA SER A 26 -47.64 10.62 0.71
C SER A 26 -46.13 10.71 0.82
N GLY A 27 -45.60 11.93 0.98
CA GLY A 27 -44.19 12.23 1.16
C GLY A 27 -43.65 11.63 2.46
N GLY A 28 -43.08 10.43 2.36
CA GLY A 28 -42.17 9.88 3.37
C GLY A 28 -40.79 10.52 3.21
N LYS A 29 -40.35 11.32 4.17
CA LYS A 29 -38.94 11.72 4.30
C LYS A 29 -38.14 10.44 4.52
N GLY A 30 -37.66 9.84 3.44
CA GLY A 30 -36.67 8.77 3.49
C GLY A 30 -35.38 9.34 4.08
N ALA A 31 -34.96 8.83 5.24
CA ALA A 31 -33.62 9.01 5.74
C ALA A 31 -32.66 8.60 4.64
N GLY A 32 -31.86 9.54 4.14
CA GLY A 32 -30.83 9.29 3.14
C GLY A 32 -29.81 8.31 3.72
N GLY A 33 -29.99 7.03 3.42
CA GLY A 33 -28.93 6.06 3.61
C GLY A 33 -27.76 6.50 2.73
N ALA A 34 -26.65 6.90 3.35
CA ALA A 34 -25.42 7.15 2.64
C ALA A 34 -25.06 5.85 1.88
N THR A 35 -25.28 5.82 0.58
CA THR A 35 -24.76 4.74 -0.27
C THR A 35 -23.26 4.76 -0.12
N ALA A 36 -22.70 3.69 0.46
CA ALA A 36 -21.25 3.51 0.51
C ALA A 36 -20.74 3.69 -0.92
N ALA A 37 -19.83 4.65 -1.12
CA ALA A 37 -19.24 4.89 -2.42
C ALA A 37 -18.64 3.57 -2.92
N ALA A 38 -19.01 3.17 -4.14
CA ALA A 38 -18.52 1.95 -4.74
C ALA A 38 -16.99 2.01 -4.82
N VAL A 39 -16.31 0.94 -4.42
CA VAL A 39 -14.85 0.84 -4.58
C VAL A 39 -14.53 0.91 -6.06
N PRO A 40 -13.65 1.81 -6.51
CA PRO A 40 -13.31 1.92 -7.91
C PRO A 40 -12.64 0.62 -8.40
N ALA A 41 -12.69 0.37 -9.71
CA ALA A 41 -11.90 -0.70 -10.30
C ALA A 41 -10.40 -0.34 -10.24
N PRO A 42 -9.51 -1.34 -10.12
CA PRO A 42 -8.07 -1.11 -10.20
C PRO A 42 -7.70 -0.42 -11.52
N ALA A 43 -6.84 0.60 -11.45
CA ALA A 43 -6.41 1.33 -12.64
C ALA A 43 -5.43 0.50 -13.48
N GLY A 44 -5.84 0.12 -14.70
CA GLY A 44 -5.00 -0.56 -15.69
C GLY A 44 -4.59 -2.01 -15.37
N PRO A 45 -3.74 -2.61 -16.23
CA PRO A 45 -3.24 -3.98 -16.05
C PRO A 45 -2.32 -4.08 -14.82
N ASN A 46 -2.06 -5.32 -14.38
CA ASN A 46 -1.12 -5.57 -13.30
C ASN A 46 0.31 -5.24 -13.78
N PRO A 47 1.04 -4.36 -13.06
CA PRO A 47 2.45 -4.14 -13.33
C PRO A 47 3.28 -5.29 -12.74
N GLN A 48 4.56 -5.39 -13.13
CA GLN A 48 5.49 -6.31 -12.48
C GLN A 48 5.75 -5.90 -11.03
N VAL A 49 5.76 -4.58 -10.74
CA VAL A 49 5.90 -4.04 -9.39
C VAL A 49 4.80 -3.01 -9.13
N LEU A 50 3.98 -3.27 -8.13
CA LEU A 50 2.96 -2.35 -7.62
C LEU A 50 3.36 -1.84 -6.23
N LEU A 51 3.60 -0.55 -6.13
CA LEU A 51 3.94 0.12 -4.87
C LEU A 51 2.67 0.77 -4.31
N LEU A 52 2.20 0.28 -3.17
CA LEU A 52 0.97 0.74 -2.51
C LEU A 52 1.33 1.54 -1.26
N GLY A 53 1.07 2.84 -1.31
CA GLY A 53 1.29 3.75 -0.20
C GLY A 53 0.25 3.63 0.90
N GLU A 54 0.55 4.26 2.05
CA GLU A 54 -0.40 4.40 3.15
C GLU A 54 -0.08 5.58 4.05
N VAL A 55 -1.11 6.10 4.72
CA VAL A 55 -0.99 6.76 6.01
C VAL A 55 -1.24 5.67 7.05
N HIS A 56 -0.24 5.34 7.85
CA HIS A 56 -0.17 4.11 8.66
C HIS A 56 -1.35 3.88 9.61
N ASP A 57 -2.02 4.92 10.06
CA ASP A 57 -3.15 4.86 10.99
C ASP A 57 -4.51 5.17 10.33
N ASN A 58 -4.54 5.43 9.01
CA ASN A 58 -5.78 5.78 8.30
C ASN A 58 -6.56 4.53 7.87
N ALA A 59 -7.59 4.18 8.63
CA ALA A 59 -8.41 2.99 8.36
C ALA A 59 -9.12 3.03 7.00
N ALA A 60 -9.54 4.21 6.52
CA ALA A 60 -10.20 4.35 5.21
C ALA A 60 -9.21 4.06 4.07
N GLY A 61 -7.98 4.56 4.17
CA GLY A 61 -6.91 4.28 3.22
C GLY A 61 -6.55 2.80 3.17
N HIS A 62 -6.38 2.16 4.33
CA HIS A 62 -6.14 0.72 4.42
C HIS A 62 -7.26 -0.11 3.78
N LYS A 63 -8.52 0.25 4.05
CA LYS A 63 -9.68 -0.45 3.47
C LYS A 63 -9.68 -0.32 1.95
N LEU A 64 -9.56 0.89 1.40
CA LEU A 64 -9.58 1.13 -0.04
C LEU A 64 -8.42 0.40 -0.75
N ARG A 65 -7.20 0.52 -0.22
CA ARG A 65 -6.01 -0.17 -0.73
C ARG A 65 -6.20 -1.69 -0.74
N TYR A 66 -6.70 -2.25 0.36
CA TYR A 66 -7.00 -3.68 0.45
C TYR A 66 -8.01 -4.12 -0.60
N GLU A 67 -9.11 -3.40 -0.80
CA GLU A 67 -10.14 -3.75 -1.76
C GLU A 67 -9.61 -3.74 -3.21
N LEU A 68 -8.79 -2.76 -3.57
CA LEU A 68 -8.16 -2.70 -4.88
C LEU A 68 -7.16 -3.84 -5.11
N LEU A 69 -6.37 -4.19 -4.10
CA LEU A 69 -5.47 -5.34 -4.16
C LEU A 69 -6.25 -6.66 -4.24
N ARG A 70 -7.29 -6.82 -3.41
CA ARG A 70 -8.14 -8.01 -3.41
C ARG A 70 -8.74 -8.28 -4.78
N GLN A 71 -9.31 -7.25 -5.45
CA GLN A 71 -9.87 -7.40 -6.79
C GLN A 71 -8.85 -7.95 -7.80
N ARG A 72 -7.59 -7.47 -7.76
CA ARG A 72 -6.51 -7.99 -8.63
C ARG A 72 -6.18 -9.44 -8.33
N VAL A 73 -6.07 -9.80 -7.05
CA VAL A 73 -5.77 -11.17 -6.61
C VAL A 73 -6.91 -12.14 -6.96
N GLU A 74 -8.16 -11.74 -6.75
CA GLU A 74 -9.35 -12.52 -7.12
C GLU A 74 -9.46 -12.71 -8.65
N ALA A 75 -8.99 -11.72 -9.44
CA ALA A 75 -8.88 -11.83 -10.89
C ALA A 75 -7.70 -12.71 -11.36
N GLY A 76 -6.98 -13.36 -10.45
CA GLY A 76 -5.93 -14.34 -10.78
C GLY A 76 -4.50 -13.86 -10.61
N TRP A 77 -4.25 -12.60 -10.20
CA TRP A 77 -2.88 -12.12 -9.97
C TRP A 77 -2.26 -12.77 -8.72
N ARG A 78 -0.99 -13.17 -8.81
CA ARG A 78 -0.30 -13.94 -7.74
C ARG A 78 1.07 -13.33 -7.38
N PRO A 79 1.11 -12.06 -6.91
CA PRO A 79 2.36 -11.40 -6.53
C PRO A 79 2.92 -11.92 -5.21
N ALA A 80 4.21 -11.66 -4.94
CA ALA A 80 4.71 -11.62 -3.59
C ALA A 80 4.26 -10.30 -2.91
N ILE A 81 3.97 -10.34 -1.62
CA ILE A 81 3.58 -9.15 -0.84
C ILE A 81 4.72 -8.79 0.10
N VAL A 82 5.47 -7.75 -0.25
CA VAL A 82 6.52 -7.15 0.57
C VAL A 82 5.88 -6.13 1.50
N MET A 83 6.14 -6.22 2.79
CA MET A 83 5.53 -5.33 3.79
C MET A 83 6.60 -4.63 4.63
N GLU A 84 6.53 -3.30 4.69
CA GLU A 84 7.37 -2.46 5.58
C GLU A 84 7.17 -2.82 7.06
N GLN A 85 6.03 -3.39 7.40
CA GLN A 85 5.66 -3.72 8.78
C GLN A 85 6.47 -4.87 9.37
N PHE A 86 7.14 -5.65 8.55
CA PHE A 86 8.00 -6.76 8.96
C PHE A 86 9.48 -6.39 8.79
N ASP A 87 10.22 -6.44 9.90
CA ASP A 87 11.66 -6.20 9.89
C ASP A 87 12.40 -7.41 9.29
N ARG A 88 13.47 -7.17 8.53
CA ARG A 88 14.20 -8.17 7.73
C ARG A 88 14.68 -9.39 8.54
N GLU A 89 15.01 -9.18 9.80
CA GLU A 89 15.47 -10.24 10.71
C GLU A 89 14.38 -11.28 10.99
N ASN A 90 13.12 -10.92 10.76
CA ASN A 90 11.97 -11.79 11.01
C ASN A 90 11.58 -12.66 9.80
N GLN A 91 12.28 -12.60 8.67
CA GLN A 91 11.88 -13.32 7.46
C GLN A 91 11.73 -14.83 7.68
N ASP A 92 12.67 -15.48 8.37
CA ASP A 92 12.60 -16.93 8.63
C ASP A 92 11.43 -17.30 9.53
N VAL A 93 11.12 -16.44 10.52
CA VAL A 93 9.99 -16.65 11.43
C VAL A 93 8.68 -16.41 10.67
N LEU A 94 8.62 -15.40 9.81
CA LEU A 94 7.48 -15.11 8.93
C LEU A 94 7.21 -16.28 7.97
N ASN A 95 8.25 -16.85 7.36
CA ASN A 95 8.14 -18.02 6.48
C ASN A 95 7.54 -19.24 7.21
N LYS A 96 7.96 -19.48 8.46
CA LYS A 96 7.43 -20.56 9.29
C LYS A 96 5.97 -20.28 9.71
N ALA A 97 5.68 -19.05 10.11
CA ALA A 97 4.33 -18.61 10.48
C ALA A 97 3.37 -18.74 9.29
N GLN A 98 3.77 -18.32 8.10
CA GLN A 98 2.93 -18.43 6.90
C GLN A 98 2.59 -19.88 6.53
N LYS A 99 3.48 -20.84 6.82
CA LYS A 99 3.24 -22.28 6.59
C LYS A 99 2.42 -22.95 7.69
N GLY A 100 2.56 -22.50 8.93
CA GLY A 100 1.99 -23.15 10.10
C GLY A 100 0.71 -22.50 10.65
N CYS A 101 0.44 -21.26 10.31
CA CYS A 101 -0.73 -20.52 10.78
C CYS A 101 -1.94 -20.71 9.86
N LEU A 102 -3.11 -20.89 10.47
CA LEU A 102 -4.38 -21.02 9.75
C LEU A 102 -5.00 -19.65 9.39
N ASP A 103 -4.64 -18.60 10.14
CA ASP A 103 -5.20 -17.26 9.99
C ASP A 103 -4.15 -16.15 10.22
N ALA A 104 -4.50 -14.95 9.80
CA ALA A 104 -3.65 -13.77 9.96
C ALA A 104 -3.36 -13.42 11.43
N GLN A 105 -4.31 -13.72 12.35
CA GLN A 105 -4.12 -13.45 13.77
C GLN A 105 -2.97 -14.29 14.36
N CYS A 106 -2.84 -15.54 13.92
CA CYS A 106 -1.72 -16.40 14.28
C CYS A 106 -0.39 -15.82 13.76
N VAL A 107 -0.31 -15.41 12.49
CA VAL A 107 0.89 -14.78 11.93
C VAL A 107 1.27 -13.53 12.73
N ILE A 108 0.31 -12.65 13.01
CA ILE A 108 0.50 -11.42 13.78
C ILE A 108 1.04 -11.73 15.19
N ARG A 109 0.52 -12.75 15.89
CA ARG A 109 1.04 -13.14 17.20
C ARG A 109 2.48 -13.62 17.16
N VAL A 110 2.87 -14.28 16.08
CA VAL A 110 4.23 -14.87 15.94
C VAL A 110 5.27 -13.83 15.53
N VAL A 111 4.93 -12.92 14.60
CA VAL A 111 5.89 -12.02 13.96
C VAL A 111 5.61 -10.55 14.25
N GLY A 112 4.38 -10.21 14.69
CA GLY A 112 3.95 -8.84 14.86
C GLY A 112 4.67 -8.12 16.00
N ALA A 113 5.40 -7.05 15.70
CA ALA A 113 5.97 -6.16 16.71
C ALA A 113 4.93 -5.13 17.19
N GLY A 114 5.03 -4.69 18.45
CA GLY A 114 4.01 -3.87 19.15
C GLY A 114 3.81 -2.44 18.64
N ARG A 115 4.54 -2.00 17.61
CA ARG A 115 4.46 -0.60 17.10
C ARG A 115 3.39 -0.37 16.04
N TRP A 116 2.78 -1.43 15.50
CA TRP A 116 1.80 -1.37 14.43
C TRP A 116 0.39 -1.66 14.92
N ASN A 117 -0.61 -0.96 14.37
CA ASN A 117 -2.00 -1.37 14.54
C ASN A 117 -2.30 -2.53 13.58
N TRP A 118 -2.00 -3.76 14.00
CA TRP A 118 -2.09 -4.97 13.19
C TRP A 118 -3.49 -5.26 12.67
N GLN A 119 -4.54 -4.71 13.29
CA GLN A 119 -5.91 -4.86 12.80
C GLN A 119 -6.09 -4.25 11.40
N LEU A 120 -5.35 -3.20 11.08
CA LEU A 120 -5.36 -2.58 9.75
C LEU A 120 -4.67 -3.44 8.68
N TYR A 121 -3.73 -4.29 9.08
CA TYR A 121 -2.96 -5.18 8.19
C TYR A 121 -3.53 -6.59 8.12
N TYR A 122 -4.39 -6.97 9.08
CA TYR A 122 -5.04 -8.28 9.13
C TYR A 122 -5.63 -8.70 7.77
N PRO A 123 -6.42 -7.85 7.06
CA PRO A 123 -7.04 -8.27 5.79
C PRO A 123 -6.02 -8.65 4.71
N VAL A 124 -4.91 -7.93 4.61
CA VAL A 124 -3.85 -8.21 3.62
C VAL A 124 -3.11 -9.50 3.96
N ILE A 125 -2.77 -9.71 5.24
CA ILE A 125 -2.11 -10.94 5.68
C ILE A 125 -3.05 -12.13 5.44
N GLN A 126 -4.34 -11.99 5.74
CA GLN A 126 -5.33 -13.03 5.49
C GLN A 126 -5.48 -13.34 3.99
N LEU A 127 -5.48 -12.31 3.14
CA LEU A 127 -5.48 -12.47 1.68
C LEU A 127 -4.26 -13.28 1.22
N ALA A 128 -3.07 -12.95 1.76
CA ALA A 128 -1.85 -13.68 1.43
C ALA A 128 -1.92 -15.15 1.81
N LEU A 129 -2.44 -15.48 2.98
CA LEU A 129 -2.64 -16.87 3.41
C LEU A 129 -3.66 -17.59 2.53
N THR A 130 -4.81 -16.96 2.26
CA THR A 130 -5.91 -17.54 1.47
C THR A 130 -5.48 -17.90 0.05
N TYR A 131 -4.69 -17.04 -0.58
CA TYR A 131 -4.23 -17.24 -1.97
C TYR A 131 -2.78 -17.74 -2.07
N GLN A 132 -2.16 -18.15 -0.95
CA GLN A 132 -0.79 -18.66 -0.87
C GLN A 132 0.23 -17.69 -1.50
N LEU A 133 0.03 -16.38 -1.29
CA LEU A 133 0.96 -15.36 -1.75
C LEU A 133 2.12 -15.25 -0.77
N PRO A 134 3.39 -15.23 -1.22
CA PRO A 134 4.51 -15.05 -0.32
C PRO A 134 4.43 -13.72 0.44
N LEU A 135 4.55 -13.76 1.76
CA LEU A 135 4.78 -12.59 2.62
C LEU A 135 6.27 -12.38 2.80
N VAL A 136 6.73 -11.16 2.56
CA VAL A 136 8.15 -10.82 2.58
C VAL A 136 8.40 -9.64 3.51
N ALA A 137 9.41 -9.76 4.36
CA ALA A 137 9.82 -8.71 5.27
C ALA A 137 10.58 -7.61 4.51
N GLY A 138 9.99 -6.42 4.44
CA GLY A 138 10.47 -5.31 3.61
C GLY A 138 11.33 -4.29 4.34
N ASN A 139 11.37 -4.29 5.67
CA ASN A 139 11.96 -3.19 6.42
C ASN A 139 13.39 -3.45 6.92
N LEU A 140 14.21 -2.41 6.93
CA LEU A 140 15.36 -2.33 7.83
C LEU A 140 14.87 -2.04 9.25
N SER A 141 15.33 -2.83 10.22
CA SER A 141 14.94 -2.68 11.61
C SER A 141 15.35 -1.33 12.20
N ARG A 142 14.80 -1.01 13.37
CA ARG A 142 15.25 0.18 14.11
C ARG A 142 16.74 0.10 14.47
N ALA A 143 17.26 -1.10 14.74
CA ALA A 143 18.66 -1.31 15.03
C ALA A 143 19.55 -1.00 13.81
N ASP A 144 19.14 -1.45 12.62
CA ASP A 144 19.81 -1.10 11.38
C ASP A 144 19.77 0.40 11.09
N ALA A 145 18.60 1.02 11.22
CA ALA A 145 18.48 2.48 11.05
C ALA A 145 19.41 3.24 11.99
N SER A 146 19.54 2.80 13.24
CA SER A 146 20.51 3.39 14.19
C SER A 146 21.97 3.17 13.78
N ARG A 147 22.29 2.02 13.15
CA ARG A 147 23.63 1.79 12.56
C ARG A 147 23.90 2.71 11.39
N VAL A 148 22.91 2.88 10.50
CA VAL A 148 23.03 3.83 9.38
C VAL A 148 23.29 5.25 9.85
N VAL A 149 22.59 5.71 10.89
CA VAL A 149 22.79 7.05 11.46
C VAL A 149 24.24 7.25 11.98
N ARG A 150 24.83 6.21 12.59
CA ARG A 150 26.20 6.29 13.13
C ARG A 150 27.29 6.06 12.11
N ASP A 151 27.09 5.05 11.26
CA ASP A 151 28.15 4.42 10.49
C ASP A 151 27.98 4.62 8.98
N GLY A 152 26.90 5.31 8.55
CA GLY A 152 26.57 5.60 7.14
C GLY A 152 25.73 4.49 6.48
N ILE A 153 25.24 4.77 5.28
CA ILE A 153 24.28 3.90 4.56
C ILE A 153 24.86 2.50 4.31
N ALA A 154 26.11 2.42 3.87
CA ALA A 154 26.77 1.16 3.52
C ALA A 154 26.84 0.15 4.69
N ALA A 155 26.74 0.61 5.94
CA ALA A 155 26.95 -0.21 7.14
C ALA A 155 25.97 -1.37 7.31
N THR A 156 24.83 -1.33 6.63
CA THR A 156 23.74 -2.34 6.75
C THR A 156 23.53 -3.16 5.49
N PHE A 157 24.37 -2.96 4.46
CA PHE A 157 24.28 -3.64 3.17
C PHE A 157 25.48 -4.55 2.93
N ASP A 158 25.25 -5.60 2.14
CA ASP A 158 26.31 -6.46 1.64
C ASP A 158 27.15 -5.74 0.58
N PRO A 159 28.42 -6.19 0.33
CA PRO A 159 29.32 -5.51 -0.62
C PRO A 159 28.81 -5.43 -2.05
N LYS A 160 27.94 -6.36 -2.49
CA LYS A 160 27.32 -6.30 -3.81
C LYS A 160 26.30 -5.17 -3.87
N SER A 161 25.43 -5.08 -2.86
CA SER A 161 24.44 -3.99 -2.76
C SER A 161 25.10 -2.62 -2.64
N VAL A 162 26.22 -2.52 -1.89
CA VAL A 162 26.99 -1.27 -1.81
C VAL A 162 27.46 -0.81 -3.19
N ARG A 163 27.97 -1.71 -4.02
CA ARG A 163 28.41 -1.39 -5.39
C ARG A 163 27.23 -1.08 -6.32
N ASP A 164 26.20 -1.94 -6.29
CA ASP A 164 25.04 -1.82 -7.19
C ASP A 164 24.30 -0.48 -7.01
N TYR A 165 24.17 -0.02 -5.77
CA TYR A 165 23.45 1.21 -5.41
C TYR A 165 24.39 2.39 -5.09
N HIS A 166 25.68 2.27 -5.34
CA HIS A 166 26.69 3.31 -5.10
C HIS A 166 26.66 3.89 -3.68
N LEU A 167 26.47 3.03 -2.64
CA LEU A 167 26.25 3.44 -1.25
C LEU A 167 27.52 3.96 -0.55
N ASP A 168 28.66 3.87 -1.17
CA ASP A 168 29.93 4.46 -0.79
C ASP A 168 30.12 5.89 -1.32
N GLN A 169 29.16 6.39 -2.12
CA GLN A 169 29.15 7.73 -2.68
C GLN A 169 28.12 8.63 -2.00
N PRO A 170 28.26 9.95 -2.07
CA PRO A 170 27.22 10.87 -1.62
C PRO A 170 25.90 10.61 -2.33
N LEU A 171 24.78 10.76 -1.61
CA LEU A 171 23.45 10.67 -2.21
C LEU A 171 23.28 11.68 -3.35
N PRO A 172 22.55 11.34 -4.43
CA PRO A 172 22.17 12.30 -5.46
C PRO A 172 21.56 13.55 -4.85
N ALA A 173 22.00 14.73 -5.32
CA ALA A 173 21.63 16.01 -4.71
C ALA A 173 20.12 16.28 -4.73
N ASP A 174 19.43 15.83 -5.77
CA ASP A 174 17.96 15.90 -5.89
C ASP A 174 17.25 15.04 -4.84
N VAL A 175 17.72 13.82 -4.61
CA VAL A 175 17.19 12.90 -3.55
C VAL A 175 17.44 13.51 -2.18
N ARG A 176 18.70 13.92 -1.91
CA ARG A 176 19.05 14.50 -0.60
C ARG A 176 18.22 15.76 -0.31
N GLY A 177 18.08 16.67 -1.30
CA GLY A 177 17.34 17.91 -1.12
C GLY A 177 15.82 17.67 -0.93
N ALA A 178 15.23 16.70 -1.59
CA ALA A 178 13.84 16.36 -1.40
C ALA A 178 13.60 15.63 -0.08
N GLN A 179 14.45 14.68 0.31
CA GLN A 179 14.39 14.01 1.62
C GLN A 179 14.59 15.01 2.78
N TYR A 180 15.49 15.98 2.63
CA TYR A 180 15.68 17.04 3.62
C TYR A 180 14.35 17.75 3.92
N LYS A 181 13.62 18.17 2.88
CA LYS A 181 12.32 18.86 3.06
C LYS A 181 11.31 18.00 3.79
N GLU A 182 11.19 16.72 3.43
CA GLU A 182 10.25 15.78 4.07
C GLU A 182 10.62 15.51 5.53
N ILE A 183 11.91 15.30 5.81
CA ILE A 183 12.41 15.07 7.19
C ILE A 183 12.15 16.29 8.07
N ILE A 184 12.50 17.48 7.62
CA ILE A 184 12.29 18.71 8.38
C ILE A 184 10.80 18.98 8.63
N ALA A 185 9.96 18.83 7.58
CA ALA A 185 8.52 19.01 7.72
C ALA A 185 7.89 17.96 8.66
N GLY A 186 8.26 16.70 8.53
CA GLY A 186 7.78 15.60 9.38
C GLY A 186 8.20 15.72 10.85
N HIS A 187 9.23 16.54 11.14
CA HIS A 187 9.68 16.86 12.51
C HIS A 187 9.32 18.27 12.93
N CYS A 188 8.29 18.86 12.31
CA CYS A 188 7.73 20.17 12.71
C CYS A 188 8.73 21.33 12.64
N ASN A 189 9.75 21.23 11.77
CA ASN A 189 10.88 22.17 11.68
C ASN A 189 11.67 22.31 12.99
N MET A 190 11.66 21.29 13.84
CA MET A 190 12.31 21.31 15.16
C MET A 190 13.50 20.34 15.28
N LEU A 191 13.83 19.63 14.20
CA LEU A 191 14.94 18.68 14.20
C LEU A 191 16.28 19.45 14.25
N PRO A 192 17.19 19.12 15.19
CA PRO A 192 18.55 19.69 15.18
C PRO A 192 19.29 19.37 13.88
N GLU A 193 19.94 20.37 13.29
CA GLU A 193 20.61 20.23 11.97
C GLU A 193 21.60 19.05 11.95
N MET A 194 22.34 18.82 13.03
CA MET A 194 23.29 17.72 13.15
C MET A 194 22.65 16.32 13.04
N MET A 195 21.33 16.20 13.20
CA MET A 195 20.61 14.91 13.07
C MET A 195 20.03 14.68 11.68
N VAL A 196 19.93 15.73 10.86
CA VAL A 196 19.18 15.68 9.60
C VAL A 196 19.79 14.68 8.63
N ASP A 197 21.09 14.74 8.39
CA ASP A 197 21.78 13.84 7.46
C ASP A 197 21.68 12.38 7.89
N GLY A 198 21.81 12.10 9.18
CA GLY A 198 21.61 10.74 9.70
C GLY A 198 20.20 10.21 9.45
N MET A 199 19.20 11.06 9.60
CA MET A 199 17.80 10.66 9.34
C MET A 199 17.50 10.52 7.85
N ILE A 200 18.06 11.37 7.00
CA ILE A 200 17.98 11.21 5.54
C ILE A 200 18.59 9.87 5.14
N ASN A 201 19.79 9.56 5.63
CA ASN A 201 20.46 8.31 5.36
C ASN A 201 19.64 7.10 5.83
N ALA A 202 19.02 7.16 7.00
CA ALA A 202 18.16 6.09 7.51
C ALA A 202 16.91 5.89 6.65
N GLN A 203 16.28 6.97 6.18
CA GLN A 203 15.11 6.91 5.31
C GLN A 203 15.48 6.30 3.94
N VAL A 204 16.53 6.82 3.31
CA VAL A 204 17.03 6.33 2.01
C VAL A 204 17.47 4.86 2.10
N SER A 205 18.10 4.46 3.21
CA SER A 205 18.48 3.05 3.41
C SER A 205 17.28 2.11 3.41
N ARG A 206 16.14 2.53 3.99
CA ARG A 206 14.91 1.74 3.92
C ARG A 206 14.39 1.65 2.50
N ASP A 207 14.41 2.74 1.74
CA ASP A 207 13.97 2.75 0.35
C ASP A 207 14.82 1.81 -0.52
N ILE A 208 16.15 1.87 -0.38
CA ILE A 208 17.08 1.00 -1.10
C ILE A 208 16.90 -0.46 -0.69
N TRP A 209 16.73 -0.72 0.62
CA TRP A 209 16.49 -2.07 1.10
C TRP A 209 15.18 -2.65 0.52
N MET A 210 14.08 -1.89 0.57
CA MET A 210 12.81 -2.31 -0.03
C MET A 210 12.93 -2.52 -1.54
N ALA A 211 13.65 -1.66 -2.25
CA ALA A 211 13.93 -1.82 -3.68
C ALA A 211 14.69 -3.11 -3.97
N LYS A 212 15.72 -3.41 -3.16
CA LYS A 212 16.47 -4.67 -3.24
C LYS A 212 15.56 -5.88 -3.02
N ILE A 213 14.78 -5.89 -1.95
CA ILE A 213 13.87 -7.00 -1.61
C ILE A 213 12.81 -7.20 -2.68
N VAL A 214 12.25 -6.14 -3.25
CA VAL A 214 11.32 -6.21 -4.39
C VAL A 214 11.99 -6.88 -5.60
N ARG A 215 13.21 -6.48 -5.94
CA ARG A 215 13.97 -7.08 -7.06
C ARG A 215 14.35 -8.54 -6.82
N ASP A 216 14.62 -8.92 -5.58
CA ASP A 216 14.96 -10.30 -5.20
C ASP A 216 13.75 -11.26 -5.37
N GLN A 217 12.52 -10.76 -5.52
CA GLN A 217 11.35 -11.60 -5.79
C GLN A 217 11.15 -11.92 -7.29
N LEU A 218 11.83 -11.22 -8.19
CA LEU A 218 11.70 -11.46 -9.62
C LEU A 218 12.12 -12.89 -10.01
N PRO A 219 11.48 -13.50 -11.01
CA PRO A 219 10.53 -12.93 -11.97
C PRO A 219 9.06 -12.89 -11.50
N ARG A 220 8.78 -13.19 -10.23
CA ARG A 220 7.42 -13.06 -9.67
C ARG A 220 7.05 -11.59 -9.59
N ASP A 221 5.82 -11.26 -9.96
CA ASP A 221 5.27 -9.91 -9.70
C ASP A 221 5.26 -9.60 -8.20
N VAL A 222 5.37 -8.33 -7.87
CA VAL A 222 5.52 -7.89 -6.48
C VAL A 222 4.56 -6.76 -6.14
N VAL A 223 3.96 -6.84 -4.97
CA VAL A 223 3.31 -5.70 -4.30
C VAL A 223 4.17 -5.30 -3.12
N LEU A 224 4.52 -4.02 -3.02
CA LEU A 224 5.09 -3.42 -1.81
C LEU A 224 3.99 -2.63 -1.09
N ILE A 225 3.85 -2.84 0.20
CA ILE A 225 2.99 -2.05 1.10
C ILE A 225 3.89 -1.29 2.07
N ALA A 226 3.88 0.06 1.96
CA ALA A 226 4.72 0.93 2.77
C ALA A 226 4.08 2.31 2.93
N GLY A 227 4.60 3.12 3.85
CA GLY A 227 4.19 4.51 3.98
C GLY A 227 4.30 5.29 2.68
N ASN A 228 3.40 6.26 2.47
CA ASN A 228 3.35 7.07 1.24
C ASN A 228 4.71 7.67 0.84
N GLY A 229 5.54 8.06 1.81
CA GLY A 229 6.89 8.58 1.55
C GLY A 229 7.78 7.60 0.79
N HIS A 230 7.71 6.31 1.15
CA HIS A 230 8.51 5.24 0.55
C HIS A 230 8.10 4.88 -0.88
N VAL A 231 6.83 5.06 -1.24
CA VAL A 231 6.34 4.68 -2.58
C VAL A 231 6.36 5.83 -3.58
N ARG A 232 6.89 6.99 -3.22
CA ARG A 232 7.08 8.12 -4.15
C ARG A 232 8.01 7.74 -5.29
N LYS A 233 7.70 8.24 -6.51
CA LYS A 233 8.50 7.96 -7.71
C LYS A 233 9.82 8.71 -7.75
N ASP A 234 9.86 9.89 -7.17
CA ASP A 234 10.99 10.81 -7.24
C ASP A 234 12.12 10.48 -6.25
N ILE A 235 11.79 10.04 -5.03
CA ILE A 235 12.76 9.84 -3.95
C ILE A 235 12.65 8.49 -3.24
N GLY A 236 11.57 7.74 -3.46
CA GLY A 236 11.31 6.47 -2.79
C GLY A 236 11.79 5.25 -3.57
N VAL A 237 11.22 4.10 -3.25
CA VAL A 237 11.59 2.78 -3.76
C VAL A 237 11.60 2.71 -5.29
N ALA A 238 10.65 3.35 -5.97
CA ALA A 238 10.57 3.35 -7.43
C ALA A 238 11.85 3.87 -8.09
N ARG A 239 12.45 4.92 -7.53
CA ARG A 239 13.71 5.49 -8.04
C ARG A 239 14.83 4.45 -8.04
N TRP A 240 15.00 3.75 -6.92
CA TRP A 240 16.07 2.77 -6.73
C TRP A 240 15.86 1.48 -7.52
N ILE A 241 14.60 1.09 -7.78
CA ILE A 241 14.30 -0.01 -8.71
C ILE A 241 14.69 0.38 -10.13
N ASN A 242 14.27 1.56 -10.59
CA ASN A 242 14.48 2.01 -11.96
C ASN A 242 15.97 2.23 -12.31
N GLU A 243 16.78 2.59 -11.33
CA GLU A 243 18.23 2.77 -11.51
C GLU A 243 18.91 1.46 -11.95
N LEU A 244 18.50 0.33 -11.39
CA LEU A 244 19.12 -0.98 -11.68
C LEU A 244 18.29 -1.86 -12.62
N ALA A 245 17.03 -1.56 -12.83
CA ALA A 245 16.14 -2.36 -13.65
C ALA A 245 15.10 -1.48 -14.40
N PRO A 246 15.55 -0.60 -15.30
CA PRO A 246 14.69 0.37 -15.96
C PRO A 246 13.62 -0.25 -16.89
N ALA A 247 13.77 -1.52 -17.24
CA ALA A 247 12.78 -2.26 -18.08
C ALA A 247 11.59 -2.78 -17.28
N LEU A 248 11.61 -2.72 -15.95
CA LEU A 248 10.48 -3.18 -15.13
C LEU A 248 9.31 -2.20 -15.23
N THR A 249 8.11 -2.77 -15.33
CA THR A 249 6.88 -1.97 -15.21
C THR A 249 6.59 -1.74 -13.73
N VAL A 250 6.95 -0.55 -13.23
CA VAL A 250 6.71 -0.11 -11.86
C VAL A 250 5.54 0.87 -11.85
N ARG A 251 4.56 0.63 -10.98
CA ARG A 251 3.44 1.53 -10.74
C ARG A 251 3.37 1.88 -9.25
N SER A 252 3.25 3.16 -8.97
CA SER A 252 3.11 3.71 -7.62
C SER A 252 1.71 4.28 -7.41
N GLU A 253 1.07 3.91 -6.31
CA GLU A 253 -0.26 4.39 -5.90
C GLU A 253 -0.19 4.97 -4.48
N GLY A 254 -0.48 6.27 -4.34
CA GLY A 254 -0.54 6.97 -3.05
C GLY A 254 -1.96 6.98 -2.49
N TYR A 255 -2.12 6.66 -1.20
CA TYR A 255 -3.38 6.79 -0.46
C TYR A 255 -3.20 7.92 0.56
N VAL A 256 -3.64 9.12 0.20
CA VAL A 256 -3.28 10.36 0.89
C VAL A 256 -4.47 11.01 1.58
N GLU A 257 -4.20 11.71 2.67
CA GLU A 257 -5.15 12.62 3.30
C GLU A 257 -4.99 14.02 2.70
N GLY A 258 -6.09 14.62 2.25
CA GLY A 258 -6.05 15.94 1.63
C GLY A 258 -5.61 15.94 0.16
N ALA A 259 -5.15 17.09 -0.31
CA ALA A 259 -4.84 17.33 -1.73
C ALA A 259 -3.38 17.01 -2.13
N ASP A 260 -2.57 16.51 -1.21
CA ASP A 260 -1.15 16.24 -1.44
C ASP A 260 -0.95 14.96 -2.28
N GLY A 261 -0.01 15.02 -3.20
CA GLY A 261 0.40 13.83 -3.95
C GLY A 261 0.48 13.98 -5.46
N ALA A 262 0.00 15.09 -6.04
CA ALA A 262 0.09 15.31 -7.49
C ALA A 262 1.54 15.18 -7.99
N GLY A 263 1.76 14.35 -9.02
CA GLY A 263 3.07 14.11 -9.63
C GLY A 263 4.01 13.17 -8.85
N ARG A 264 3.70 12.85 -7.59
CA ARG A 264 4.54 11.97 -6.74
C ARG A 264 4.28 10.48 -6.99
N TYR A 265 3.09 10.15 -7.49
CA TYR A 265 2.62 8.78 -7.76
C TYR A 265 2.03 8.67 -9.16
N ASP A 266 1.78 7.46 -9.65
CA ASP A 266 1.07 7.21 -10.91
C ASP A 266 -0.44 7.30 -10.73
N ALA A 267 -0.93 7.01 -9.52
CA ALA A 267 -2.32 7.24 -9.12
C ALA A 267 -2.37 7.76 -7.68
N VAL A 268 -3.33 8.63 -7.41
CA VAL A 268 -3.59 9.19 -6.08
C VAL A 268 -5.01 8.90 -5.69
N TYR A 269 -5.19 8.27 -4.54
CA TYR A 269 -6.48 8.03 -3.91
C TYR A 269 -6.59 8.91 -2.66
N THR A 270 -7.43 9.93 -2.72
CA THR A 270 -7.68 10.78 -1.56
C THR A 270 -8.67 10.12 -0.61
N VAL A 271 -8.29 10.02 0.65
CA VAL A 271 -9.11 9.44 1.71
C VAL A 271 -9.41 10.48 2.79
N ALA A 272 -10.49 10.25 3.55
CA ALA A 272 -10.84 11.13 4.66
C ALA A 272 -9.71 11.15 5.70
N PRO A 273 -9.34 12.33 6.24
CA PRO A 273 -8.33 12.43 7.27
C PRO A 273 -8.73 11.63 8.52
N GLN A 274 -7.77 10.92 9.10
CA GLN A 274 -7.94 10.27 10.39
C GLN A 274 -7.81 11.31 11.51
N PRO A 275 -8.80 11.45 12.42
CA PRO A 275 -8.65 12.33 13.57
C PRO A 275 -7.50 11.88 14.46
N ARG A 276 -6.57 12.78 14.74
CA ARG A 276 -5.42 12.55 15.63
C ARG A 276 -4.98 13.86 16.28
N PRO A 277 -4.35 13.81 17.48
CA PRO A 277 -3.69 14.97 18.04
C PRO A 277 -2.63 15.54 17.08
N ASP A 278 -2.44 16.85 17.08
CA ASP A 278 -1.36 17.48 16.32
C ASP A 278 0.00 17.06 16.91
N PRO A 279 0.81 16.26 16.15
CA PRO A 279 2.11 15.81 16.63
C PRO A 279 3.07 16.96 16.90
N CYS A 280 2.88 18.10 16.23
CA CYS A 280 3.70 19.28 16.42
C CYS A 280 3.36 20.03 17.72
N ALA A 281 2.13 19.93 18.21
CA ALA A 281 1.76 20.52 19.51
C ALA A 281 2.48 19.83 20.67
N GLU A 282 2.60 18.50 20.65
CA GLU A 282 3.35 17.74 21.66
C GLU A 282 4.85 18.08 21.66
N LEU A 283 5.47 18.17 20.50
CA LEU A 283 6.89 18.50 20.37
C LEU A 283 7.17 19.92 20.90
N LYS A 284 6.34 20.90 20.56
CA LYS A 284 6.44 22.28 21.05
C LYS A 284 6.28 22.39 22.57
N SER A 285 5.46 21.54 23.19
CA SER A 285 5.29 21.55 24.65
C SER A 285 6.53 21.00 25.37
N LYS A 286 7.15 19.93 24.83
CA LYS A 286 8.37 19.32 25.41
C LYS A 286 9.63 20.18 25.24
N SER A 287 9.68 21.06 24.25
CA SER A 287 10.83 21.96 24.04
C SER A 287 10.81 23.20 24.95
N LYS A 288 9.72 23.45 25.68
CA LYS A 288 9.54 24.56 26.62
C LYS A 288 9.74 24.16 28.09
N SER A 289 9.90 22.86 28.37
CA SER A 289 10.19 22.29 29.68
C SER A 289 11.68 21.92 29.79
#